data_3a41ff0161201f0b9a093a328cc251ee
#
_entry.id   3a41ff0161201f0b9a093a328cc251ee
#
_cell.length_a   1.000
_cell.length_b   1.000
_cell.length_c   1.000
_cell.angle_alpha   90.00
_cell.angle_beta   90.00
_cell.angle_gamma   90.00
#
_symmetry.space_group_name_H-M   'P 1'
#
loop_
_entity.id
_entity.type
_entity.pdbx_description
1 polymer ?
#
loop_
_entity_poly.entity_id
_entity_poly.type
_entity_poly.pdbx_seq_one_letter_code
_entity_poly.pdbx_strand_id
1 'polypeptide(L)'
;MKPEYNMTETATNDPYPQLIEGVVYHRRFSPKHHFLKSRIFYTLIPLRNLNKQQHTTQLKWGGIIFGINRPSLVSLKDQDHGNGQPLLRWIESIIQSHELCDEIDGEIWLMSIPRVLGFQFKPVSFWFCENKSGQIKLIVAEVNNTFGERHSYALFPTNAEAGYVDGETLIAEKALYVSPFYKVEGRYHFTFKVNRTKKQICAIIDYVTDKIQLKTSFTGEKTVLNQRSCAIAWLKLPLMSFKIIAKIHWNALLIWAKRVPHTLGTRK
;
A
#
# COMPACT_ATOMS: atom_id res chain seq x y z
N MET A 1 -6.35 19.37 -30.32
CA MET A 1 -4.92 19.01 -30.38
C MET A 1 -4.59 18.35 -29.05
N LYS A 2 -4.37 17.03 -29.04
CA LYS A 2 -3.98 16.28 -27.82
C LYS A 2 -2.46 16.36 -27.75
N PRO A 3 -1.86 16.65 -26.58
CA PRO A 3 -0.42 16.52 -26.44
C PRO A 3 -0.06 15.03 -26.44
N GLU A 4 0.53 14.55 -27.52
CA GLU A 4 1.29 13.30 -27.53
C GLU A 4 2.54 13.52 -26.70
N TYR A 5 2.63 12.81 -25.58
CA TYR A 5 3.81 12.79 -24.73
C TYR A 5 4.86 11.88 -25.38
N ASN A 6 5.69 12.45 -26.23
CA ASN A 6 6.89 11.78 -26.75
C ASN A 6 7.92 11.68 -25.62
N MET A 7 8.03 10.50 -25.00
CA MET A 7 9.09 10.20 -24.04
C MET A 7 10.36 9.75 -24.79
N THR A 8 11.14 10.69 -25.26
CA THR A 8 12.58 10.49 -25.39
C THR A 8 13.19 10.46 -23.98
N GLU A 9 14.03 9.45 -23.71
CA GLU A 9 14.79 9.27 -22.47
C GLU A 9 15.72 10.46 -22.22
N THR A 10 15.19 11.54 -21.71
CA THR A 10 15.95 12.51 -20.94
C THR A 10 15.63 12.22 -19.48
N ALA A 11 16.65 11.89 -18.71
CA ALA A 11 16.57 11.70 -17.26
C ALA A 11 16.07 12.99 -16.60
N THR A 12 14.75 13.20 -16.59
CA THR A 12 14.13 14.18 -15.73
C THR A 12 14.17 13.59 -14.32
N ASN A 13 14.80 14.30 -13.41
CA ASN A 13 14.88 13.95 -11.98
C ASN A 13 13.50 13.99 -11.28
N ASP A 14 12.43 14.24 -12.02
CA ASP A 14 11.08 14.36 -11.51
C ASP A 14 10.46 13.00 -11.18
N PRO A 15 9.84 12.88 -10.01
CA PRO A 15 9.14 11.65 -9.61
C PRO A 15 7.99 11.33 -10.59
N TYR A 16 7.92 10.10 -11.09
CA TYR A 16 6.86 9.65 -11.99
C TYR A 16 6.13 8.43 -11.43
N PRO A 17 4.85 8.22 -11.80
CA PRO A 17 4.08 7.05 -11.38
C PRO A 17 4.73 5.74 -11.80
N GLN A 18 4.73 4.76 -10.89
CA GLN A 18 5.34 3.46 -11.11
C GLN A 18 4.30 2.35 -10.90
N LEU A 19 4.45 1.28 -11.67
CA LEU A 19 3.77 0.00 -11.51
C LEU A 19 4.73 -0.97 -10.85
N ILE A 20 4.27 -1.74 -9.86
CA ILE A 20 5.08 -2.73 -9.17
C ILE A 20 4.42 -4.09 -9.33
N GLU A 21 4.93 -4.91 -10.26
CA GLU A 21 4.48 -6.30 -10.40
C GLU A 21 5.26 -7.18 -9.42
N GLY A 22 4.56 -8.01 -8.63
CA GLY A 22 5.24 -8.78 -7.60
C GLY A 22 4.45 -9.95 -7.05
N VAL A 23 4.99 -10.50 -5.97
CA VAL A 23 4.45 -11.66 -5.28
C VAL A 23 4.29 -11.34 -3.80
N VAL A 24 3.10 -11.63 -3.29
CA VAL A 24 2.84 -11.66 -1.84
C VAL A 24 2.94 -13.09 -1.34
N TYR A 25 3.61 -13.23 -0.22
CA TYR A 25 3.66 -14.45 0.57
C TYR A 25 3.02 -14.20 1.94
N HIS A 26 2.12 -15.08 2.35
CA HIS A 26 1.59 -15.12 3.71
C HIS A 26 2.01 -16.45 4.33
N ARG A 27 2.72 -16.39 5.44
CA ARG A 27 3.11 -17.57 6.21
C ARG A 27 2.56 -17.44 7.63
N ARG A 28 1.54 -18.23 7.91
CA ARG A 28 0.97 -18.36 9.25
C ARG A 28 1.74 -19.42 10.03
N PHE A 29 2.10 -19.12 11.27
CA PHE A 29 2.77 -20.04 12.16
C PHE A 29 1.85 -20.59 13.25
N SER A 30 0.88 -19.78 13.70
CA SER A 30 -0.06 -20.14 14.76
C SER A 30 -1.48 -19.69 14.37
N PRO A 31 -2.54 -20.38 14.82
CA PRO A 31 -2.58 -21.64 15.57
C PRO A 31 -2.25 -22.88 14.71
N LYS A 32 -2.28 -22.77 13.38
CA LYS A 32 -1.87 -23.81 12.43
C LYS A 32 -1.03 -23.24 11.31
N HIS A 33 0.00 -23.96 10.92
CA HIS A 33 0.83 -23.58 9.78
C HIS A 33 0.00 -23.51 8.50
N HIS A 34 0.14 -22.41 7.79
CA HIS A 34 -0.47 -22.21 6.48
C HIS A 34 0.39 -21.28 5.63
N PHE A 35 0.50 -21.60 4.35
CA PHE A 35 1.28 -20.82 3.40
C PHE A 35 0.40 -20.45 2.21
N LEU A 36 0.45 -19.17 1.81
CA LEU A 36 -0.26 -18.65 0.66
C LEU A 36 0.69 -17.79 -0.18
N LYS A 37 0.66 -18.01 -1.50
CA LYS A 37 1.38 -17.22 -2.49
C LYS A 37 0.40 -16.61 -3.47
N SER A 38 0.55 -15.33 -3.79
CA SER A 38 -0.30 -14.64 -4.76
C SER A 38 0.51 -13.67 -5.60
N ARG A 39 0.31 -13.67 -6.92
CA ARG A 39 0.79 -12.60 -7.80
C ARG A 39 -0.16 -11.42 -7.72
N ILE A 40 0.38 -10.24 -7.56
CA ILE A 40 -0.37 -8.98 -7.52
C ILE A 40 0.46 -7.87 -8.15
N PHE A 41 -0.18 -6.75 -8.43
CA PHE A 41 0.53 -5.51 -8.72
C PHE A 41 0.03 -4.38 -7.83
N TYR A 42 0.96 -3.48 -7.50
CA TYR A 42 0.72 -2.22 -6.83
C TYR A 42 0.96 -1.07 -7.81
N THR A 43 0.36 0.06 -7.51
CA THR A 43 0.77 1.36 -8.07
C THR A 43 1.56 2.12 -7.01
N LEU A 44 2.58 2.86 -7.42
CA LEU A 44 3.36 3.77 -6.58
C LEU A 44 3.28 5.16 -7.20
N ILE A 45 2.56 6.05 -6.55
CA ILE A 45 2.10 7.33 -7.10
C ILE A 45 2.75 8.50 -6.35
N PRO A 46 3.50 9.40 -7.04
CA PRO A 46 4.05 10.61 -6.46
C PRO A 46 2.97 11.69 -6.40
N LEU A 47 2.37 11.90 -5.24
CA LEU A 47 1.17 12.72 -5.09
C LEU A 47 1.45 14.21 -5.25
N ARG A 48 2.53 14.72 -4.67
CA ARG A 48 2.88 16.14 -4.77
C ARG A 48 3.23 16.55 -6.18
N ASN A 49 4.04 15.74 -6.87
CA ASN A 49 4.40 16.01 -8.27
C ASN A 49 3.17 16.03 -9.17
N LEU A 50 2.34 14.99 -9.13
CA LEU A 50 1.14 14.93 -9.96
C LEU A 50 0.15 16.06 -9.63
N ASN A 51 0.03 16.46 -8.37
CA ASN A 51 -0.87 17.54 -7.97
C ASN A 51 -0.36 18.90 -8.47
N LYS A 52 0.95 19.16 -8.42
CA LYS A 52 1.57 20.38 -8.96
C LYS A 52 1.30 20.54 -10.47
N GLN A 53 1.35 19.44 -11.23
CA GLN A 53 1.10 19.47 -12.67
C GLN A 53 -0.34 19.82 -13.05
N GLN A 54 -1.29 19.67 -12.15
CA GLN A 54 -2.72 19.85 -12.44
C GLN A 54 -3.35 21.08 -11.83
N HIS A 55 -2.69 21.74 -10.89
CA HIS A 55 -3.21 22.94 -10.18
C HIS A 55 -4.63 22.77 -9.61
N THR A 56 -5.02 21.57 -9.18
CA THR A 56 -6.37 21.26 -8.70
C THR A 56 -6.34 20.68 -7.30
N THR A 57 -7.42 20.89 -6.54
CA THR A 57 -7.58 20.31 -5.19
C THR A 57 -7.83 18.80 -5.22
N GLN A 58 -8.30 18.26 -6.34
CA GLN A 58 -8.55 16.84 -6.53
C GLN A 58 -7.78 16.33 -7.76
N LEU A 59 -6.84 15.41 -7.53
CA LEU A 59 -6.05 14.80 -8.59
C LEU A 59 -6.94 13.99 -9.55
N LYS A 60 -6.97 14.37 -10.83
CA LYS A 60 -7.60 13.61 -11.92
C LYS A 60 -6.55 13.31 -12.99
N TRP A 61 -5.97 12.12 -12.98
CA TRP A 61 -4.86 11.76 -13.85
C TRP A 61 -5.11 10.45 -14.61
N GLY A 62 -4.45 10.26 -15.76
CA GLY A 62 -4.46 9.02 -16.52
C GLY A 62 -5.53 8.95 -17.62
N GLY A 63 -5.90 7.75 -18.04
CA GLY A 63 -6.77 7.46 -19.19
C GLY A 63 -7.73 6.29 -18.97
N ILE A 64 -8.06 5.58 -20.07
CA ILE A 64 -9.07 4.50 -20.06
C ILE A 64 -8.58 3.24 -19.32
N ILE A 65 -7.31 2.89 -19.47
CA ILE A 65 -6.77 1.69 -18.82
C ILE A 65 -6.44 1.96 -17.36
N PHE A 66 -5.64 3.00 -17.07
CA PHE A 66 -5.35 3.42 -15.71
C PHE A 66 -5.73 4.88 -15.50
N GLY A 67 -6.42 5.15 -14.39
CA GLY A 67 -6.77 6.52 -14.00
C GLY A 67 -6.87 6.72 -12.50
N ILE A 68 -6.65 7.97 -12.07
CA ILE A 68 -6.87 8.44 -10.72
C ILE A 68 -8.11 9.31 -10.73
N ASN A 69 -9.12 9.01 -9.87
CA ASN A 69 -10.42 9.69 -9.80
C ASN A 69 -11.16 9.79 -11.16
N ARG A 70 -10.94 8.82 -12.02
CA ARG A 70 -11.59 8.72 -13.34
C ARG A 70 -12.16 7.33 -13.56
N PRO A 71 -13.20 7.17 -14.41
CA PRO A 71 -13.62 5.88 -14.92
C PRO A 71 -12.48 5.25 -15.74
N SER A 72 -12.00 4.08 -15.31
CA SER A 72 -10.89 3.36 -15.95
C SER A 72 -10.97 1.89 -15.57
N LEU A 73 -10.39 1.00 -16.39
CA LEU A 73 -10.35 -0.44 -16.10
C LEU A 73 -9.59 -0.74 -14.81
N VAL A 74 -8.48 -0.02 -14.60
CA VAL A 74 -7.69 -0.03 -13.38
C VAL A 74 -7.69 1.40 -12.83
N SER A 75 -8.04 1.60 -11.56
CA SER A 75 -8.17 2.95 -11.02
C SER A 75 -7.76 3.07 -9.57
N LEU A 76 -7.33 4.27 -9.20
CA LEU A 76 -7.18 4.75 -7.83
C LEU A 76 -8.25 5.80 -7.57
N LYS A 77 -8.87 5.76 -6.41
CA LYS A 77 -9.88 6.76 -6.01
C LYS A 77 -9.64 7.25 -4.60
N ASP A 78 -9.84 8.54 -4.38
CA ASP A 78 -9.71 9.18 -3.06
C ASP A 78 -10.54 8.46 -2.00
N GLN A 79 -11.79 8.13 -2.32
CA GLN A 79 -12.72 7.44 -1.41
C GLN A 79 -12.22 6.11 -0.86
N ASP A 80 -11.23 5.52 -1.51
CA ASP A 80 -10.66 4.24 -1.10
C ASP A 80 -9.62 4.38 0.01
N HIS A 81 -9.17 5.59 0.29
CA HIS A 81 -8.09 5.89 1.21
C HIS A 81 -8.52 6.88 2.28
N GLY A 82 -7.81 6.83 3.42
CA GLY A 82 -8.02 7.75 4.52
C GLY A 82 -9.49 7.84 4.93
N ASN A 83 -10.00 9.05 4.99
CA ASN A 83 -11.40 9.35 5.27
C ASN A 83 -12.22 9.70 4.00
N GLY A 84 -11.69 9.42 2.81
CA GLY A 84 -12.32 9.70 1.52
C GLY A 84 -12.07 11.10 0.97
N GLN A 85 -11.34 11.94 1.66
CA GLN A 85 -10.88 13.24 1.15
C GLN A 85 -9.83 13.08 0.03
N PRO A 86 -9.50 14.15 -0.72
CA PRO A 86 -8.39 14.13 -1.66
C PRO A 86 -7.11 13.56 -1.03
N LEU A 87 -6.46 12.62 -1.71
CA LEU A 87 -5.33 11.84 -1.20
C LEU A 87 -4.25 12.71 -0.53
N LEU A 88 -3.82 13.76 -1.22
CA LEU A 88 -2.78 14.65 -0.71
C LEU A 88 -3.24 15.40 0.53
N ARG A 89 -4.46 15.93 0.55
CA ARG A 89 -5.01 16.64 1.71
C ARG A 89 -5.09 15.73 2.94
N TRP A 90 -5.51 14.50 2.75
CA TRP A 90 -5.62 13.55 3.86
C TRP A 90 -4.26 13.25 4.49
N ILE A 91 -3.25 12.91 3.68
CA ILE A 91 -1.93 12.59 4.23
C ILE A 91 -1.24 13.83 4.83
N GLU A 92 -1.44 15.00 4.25
CA GLU A 92 -0.95 16.27 4.83
C GLU A 92 -1.61 16.56 6.18
N SER A 93 -2.88 16.20 6.39
CA SER A 93 -3.51 16.32 7.70
C SER A 93 -2.89 15.39 8.75
N ILE A 94 -2.44 14.19 8.36
CA ILE A 94 -1.68 13.29 9.22
C ILE A 94 -0.31 13.89 9.56
N ILE A 95 0.42 14.39 8.56
CA ILE A 95 1.71 15.06 8.75
C ILE A 95 1.57 16.24 9.73
N GLN A 96 0.54 17.04 9.54
CA GLN A 96 0.25 18.19 10.42
C GLN A 96 -0.08 17.75 11.86
N SER A 97 -0.87 16.68 12.02
CA SER A 97 -1.24 16.18 13.36
C SER A 97 -0.05 15.64 14.16
N HIS A 98 1.06 15.35 13.49
CA HIS A 98 2.32 14.91 14.10
C HIS A 98 3.40 16.01 14.10
N GLU A 99 3.05 17.27 13.73
CA GLU A 99 3.95 18.43 13.72
C GLU A 99 5.18 18.26 12.79
N LEU A 100 5.05 17.49 11.70
CA LEU A 100 6.14 17.17 10.78
C LEU A 100 6.14 17.99 9.48
N CYS A 101 5.39 19.08 9.41
CA CYS A 101 5.23 19.88 8.17
C CYS A 101 6.57 20.41 7.65
N ASP A 102 7.46 20.83 8.54
CA ASP A 102 8.78 21.38 8.18
C ASP A 102 9.79 20.29 7.80
N GLU A 103 9.59 19.07 8.29
CA GLU A 103 10.48 17.94 8.01
C GLU A 103 10.10 17.19 6.75
N ILE A 104 8.81 17.20 6.35
CA ILE A 104 8.26 16.47 5.20
C ILE A 104 7.91 17.48 4.10
N ASP A 105 8.94 18.02 3.46
CA ASP A 105 8.82 19.01 2.39
C ASP A 105 9.18 18.46 0.99
N GLY A 106 9.49 17.16 0.90
CA GLY A 106 9.76 16.41 -0.34
C GLY A 106 8.51 15.74 -0.94
N GLU A 107 8.67 14.61 -1.61
CA GLU A 107 7.58 13.89 -2.25
C GLU A 107 6.81 13.00 -1.25
N ILE A 108 5.54 12.76 -1.55
CA ILE A 108 4.69 11.79 -0.85
C ILE A 108 4.30 10.70 -1.83
N TRP A 109 4.73 9.48 -1.55
CA TRP A 109 4.47 8.33 -2.40
C TRP A 109 3.36 7.46 -1.83
N LEU A 110 2.32 7.20 -2.61
CA LEU A 110 1.28 6.23 -2.27
C LEU A 110 1.52 4.91 -3.01
N MET A 111 1.83 3.87 -2.25
CA MET A 111 1.86 2.48 -2.72
C MET A 111 0.55 1.79 -2.38
N SER A 112 -0.26 1.47 -3.38
CA SER A 112 -1.58 0.86 -3.16
C SER A 112 -1.96 -0.13 -4.26
N ILE A 113 -2.76 -1.14 -3.89
CA ILE A 113 -3.45 -2.02 -4.84
C ILE A 113 -4.60 -1.22 -5.47
N PRO A 114 -4.61 -1.03 -6.79
CA PRO A 114 -5.68 -0.27 -7.44
C PRO A 114 -6.97 -1.09 -7.56
N ARG A 115 -8.07 -0.42 -7.85
CA ARG A 115 -9.31 -1.05 -8.30
C ARG A 115 -9.08 -1.74 -9.65
N VAL A 116 -9.71 -2.90 -9.84
CA VAL A 116 -9.76 -3.60 -11.12
C VAL A 116 -11.22 -3.79 -11.48
N LEU A 117 -11.64 -3.29 -12.65
CA LEU A 117 -13.04 -3.32 -13.10
C LEU A 117 -14.03 -2.74 -12.06
N GLY A 118 -13.64 -1.65 -11.40
CA GLY A 118 -14.44 -1.01 -10.36
C GLY A 118 -14.42 -1.69 -8.99
N PHE A 119 -13.96 -2.93 -8.90
CA PHE A 119 -13.86 -3.67 -7.65
C PHE A 119 -12.52 -3.43 -6.95
N GLN A 120 -12.55 -3.17 -5.65
CA GLN A 120 -11.36 -3.00 -4.84
C GLN A 120 -11.34 -3.94 -3.65
N PHE A 121 -10.17 -4.51 -3.44
CA PHE A 121 -9.78 -5.08 -2.17
C PHE A 121 -8.30 -4.77 -1.93
N LYS A 122 -8.02 -3.88 -0.97
CA LYS A 122 -6.67 -3.47 -0.60
C LYS A 122 -6.45 -3.71 0.90
N PRO A 123 -5.84 -4.82 1.31
CA PRO A 123 -5.61 -5.10 2.72
C PRO A 123 -4.67 -4.10 3.38
N VAL A 124 -3.71 -3.57 2.62
CA VAL A 124 -2.77 -2.55 3.10
C VAL A 124 -2.33 -1.63 1.98
N SER A 125 -2.18 -0.35 2.31
CA SER A 125 -1.51 0.67 1.49
C SER A 125 -0.42 1.33 2.32
N PHE A 126 0.64 1.81 1.66
CA PHE A 126 1.74 2.49 2.33
C PHE A 126 1.94 3.88 1.74
N TRP A 127 2.16 4.83 2.62
CA TRP A 127 2.45 6.22 2.29
C TRP A 127 3.86 6.50 2.77
N PHE A 128 4.77 6.79 1.86
CA PHE A 128 6.15 7.14 2.17
C PHE A 128 6.30 8.65 2.04
N CYS A 129 6.51 9.33 3.15
CA CYS A 129 6.57 10.78 3.23
C CYS A 129 8.03 11.21 3.37
N GLU A 130 8.53 11.97 2.41
CA GLU A 130 9.94 12.29 2.28
C GLU A 130 10.22 13.77 2.50
N ASN A 131 11.46 14.08 2.90
CA ASN A 131 11.98 15.42 2.80
C ASN A 131 12.57 15.71 1.40
N LYS A 132 12.99 16.94 1.13
CA LYS A 132 13.61 17.35 -0.15
C LYS A 132 14.84 16.53 -0.52
N SER A 133 15.57 16.00 0.45
CA SER A 133 16.74 15.15 0.23
C SER A 133 16.34 13.70 -0.11
N GLY A 134 15.04 13.38 -0.10
CA GLY A 134 14.51 12.05 -0.38
C GLY A 134 14.62 11.06 0.77
N GLN A 135 14.88 11.54 1.98
CA GLN A 135 14.84 10.73 3.18
C GLN A 135 13.39 10.58 3.63
N ILE A 136 12.96 9.35 3.90
CA ILE A 136 11.60 9.06 4.40
C ILE A 136 11.57 9.41 5.90
N LYS A 137 10.73 10.37 6.28
CA LYS A 137 10.55 10.86 7.65
C LYS A 137 9.34 10.24 8.35
N LEU A 138 8.36 9.79 7.57
CA LEU A 138 7.16 9.13 8.07
C LEU A 138 6.73 8.07 7.06
N ILE A 139 6.33 6.90 7.58
CA ILE A 139 5.61 5.90 6.78
C ILE A 139 4.24 5.72 7.41
N VAL A 140 3.15 5.85 6.64
CA VAL A 140 1.81 5.52 7.12
C VAL A 140 1.38 4.20 6.48
N ALA A 141 1.10 3.20 7.34
CA ALA A 141 0.54 1.93 6.92
C ALA A 141 -0.98 1.93 7.13
N GLU A 142 -1.73 2.09 6.06
CA GLU A 142 -3.19 2.08 6.05
C GLU A 142 -3.70 0.65 5.88
N VAL A 143 -4.18 0.03 6.95
CA VAL A 143 -4.66 -1.35 6.99
C VAL A 143 -6.18 -1.37 6.93
N ASN A 144 -6.74 -2.24 6.07
CA ASN A 144 -8.17 -2.44 5.90
C ASN A 144 -8.52 -3.89 6.21
N ASN A 145 -9.65 -4.10 6.87
CA ASN A 145 -10.20 -5.44 7.05
C ASN A 145 -11.30 -5.75 6.02
N THR A 146 -11.84 -6.97 6.06
CA THR A 146 -12.95 -7.39 5.19
C THR A 146 -14.31 -6.91 5.67
N PHE A 147 -14.38 -6.23 6.82
CA PHE A 147 -15.61 -5.73 7.43
C PHE A 147 -15.87 -4.25 7.12
N GLY A 148 -14.98 -3.63 6.33
CA GLY A 148 -15.08 -2.21 5.96
C GLY A 148 -14.42 -1.25 6.94
N GLU A 149 -13.75 -1.76 8.00
CA GLU A 149 -13.02 -0.92 8.94
C GLU A 149 -11.58 -0.68 8.46
N ARG A 150 -11.01 0.44 8.88
CA ARG A 150 -9.69 0.94 8.48
C ARG A 150 -8.97 1.52 9.68
N HIS A 151 -7.64 1.30 9.72
CA HIS A 151 -6.75 1.95 10.68
C HIS A 151 -5.44 2.35 10.02
N SER A 152 -4.94 3.53 10.36
CA SER A 152 -3.69 4.08 9.82
C SER A 152 -2.65 4.12 10.93
N TYR A 153 -1.58 3.37 10.74
CA TYR A 153 -0.44 3.33 11.65
C TYR A 153 0.60 4.35 11.19
N ALA A 154 0.89 5.37 11.99
CA ALA A 154 2.01 6.27 11.76
C ALA A 154 3.29 5.60 12.30
N LEU A 155 4.27 5.41 11.42
CA LEU A 155 5.51 4.71 11.70
C LEU A 155 6.68 5.68 11.53
N PHE A 156 7.41 5.92 12.61
CA PHE A 156 8.51 6.87 12.66
C PHE A 156 9.84 6.13 12.60
N PRO A 157 10.82 6.61 11.81
CA PRO A 157 12.19 6.11 11.86
C PRO A 157 12.78 6.19 13.27
N THR A 158 13.62 5.23 13.64
CA THR A 158 14.28 5.22 14.94
C THR A 158 15.22 6.42 15.10
N ASN A 159 15.85 6.85 14.00
CA ASN A 159 16.64 8.08 13.93
C ASN A 159 15.90 9.11 13.06
N ALA A 160 15.28 10.11 13.70
CA ALA A 160 14.52 11.14 13.01
C ALA A 160 15.40 11.99 12.04
N GLU A 161 16.66 12.27 12.39
CA GLU A 161 17.56 13.05 11.54
C GLU A 161 17.96 12.29 10.27
N ALA A 162 18.33 11.03 10.40
CA ALA A 162 18.73 10.19 9.28
C ALA A 162 17.53 9.78 8.39
N GLY A 163 16.33 9.75 8.96
CA GLY A 163 15.14 9.18 8.33
C GLY A 163 15.20 7.65 8.26
N TYR A 164 14.24 7.06 7.59
CA TYR A 164 14.11 5.60 7.47
C TYR A 164 15.28 4.99 6.69
N VAL A 165 15.89 3.96 7.26
CA VAL A 165 16.96 3.16 6.63
C VAL A 165 16.39 1.83 6.14
N ASP A 166 16.72 1.44 4.89
CA ASP A 166 16.25 0.19 4.28
C ASP A 166 16.58 -1.03 5.15
N GLY A 167 15.53 -1.73 5.58
CA GLY A 167 15.63 -2.90 6.45
C GLY A 167 15.44 -2.61 7.94
N GLU A 168 15.31 -1.35 8.33
CA GLU A 168 14.87 -0.98 9.67
C GLU A 168 13.48 -1.54 9.96
N THR A 169 13.25 -1.97 11.20
CA THR A 169 11.95 -2.48 11.65
C THR A 169 11.22 -1.45 12.48
N LEU A 170 10.08 -0.99 12.00
CA LEU A 170 9.19 -0.07 12.69
C LEU A 170 8.07 -0.85 13.37
N ILE A 171 7.72 -0.48 14.59
CA ILE A 171 6.79 -1.25 15.43
C ILE A 171 5.54 -0.42 15.70
N ALA A 172 4.38 -1.05 15.58
CA ALA A 172 3.10 -0.47 15.99
C ALA A 172 2.25 -1.47 16.74
N GLU A 173 1.55 -1.00 17.77
CA GLU A 173 0.56 -1.80 18.51
C GLU A 173 -0.63 -2.12 17.58
N LYS A 174 -1.07 -3.37 17.59
CA LYS A 174 -2.20 -3.80 16.75
C LYS A 174 -3.50 -3.21 17.28
N ALA A 175 -4.10 -2.28 16.56
CA ALA A 175 -5.35 -1.59 16.91
C ALA A 175 -6.57 -2.09 16.14
N LEU A 176 -6.39 -2.73 14.95
CA LEU A 176 -7.49 -3.15 14.09
C LEU A 176 -7.73 -4.67 14.17
N TYR A 177 -9.01 -5.05 14.24
CA TYR A 177 -9.43 -6.45 14.07
C TYR A 177 -9.42 -6.83 12.59
N VAL A 178 -8.45 -7.62 12.17
CA VAL A 178 -8.22 -7.96 10.75
C VAL A 178 -8.66 -9.39 10.42
N SER A 179 -8.66 -10.30 11.40
CA SER A 179 -8.91 -11.72 11.15
C SER A 179 -9.66 -12.35 12.32
N PRO A 180 -10.65 -13.23 12.06
CA PRO A 180 -11.40 -13.93 13.12
C PRO A 180 -10.54 -14.93 13.92
N PHE A 181 -9.30 -15.14 13.53
CA PHE A 181 -8.39 -16.08 14.17
C PHE A 181 -7.33 -15.42 15.08
N TYR A 182 -7.35 -14.08 15.16
CA TYR A 182 -6.40 -13.31 15.98
C TYR A 182 -7.12 -12.18 16.72
N LYS A 183 -6.88 -12.08 18.00
CA LYS A 183 -7.37 -10.97 18.84
C LYS A 183 -6.74 -9.64 18.44
N VAL A 184 -7.30 -8.53 18.95
CA VAL A 184 -6.68 -7.20 18.87
C VAL A 184 -5.69 -7.08 20.02
N GLU A 185 -4.53 -7.73 19.84
CA GLU A 185 -3.41 -7.76 20.79
C GLU A 185 -2.11 -7.93 20.02
N GLY A 186 -0.96 -7.66 20.66
CA GLY A 186 0.36 -7.78 20.05
C GLY A 186 0.69 -6.64 19.11
N ARG A 187 1.72 -6.82 18.31
CA ARG A 187 2.37 -5.77 17.52
C ARG A 187 2.53 -6.16 16.07
N TYR A 188 2.52 -5.16 15.22
CA TYR A 188 3.02 -5.28 13.85
C TYR A 188 4.46 -4.77 13.78
N HIS A 189 5.32 -5.55 13.14
CA HIS A 189 6.67 -5.16 12.78
C HIS A 189 6.70 -4.93 11.27
N PHE A 190 6.95 -3.70 10.86
CA PHE A 190 7.01 -3.29 9.46
C PHE A 190 8.46 -3.11 9.05
N THR A 191 8.87 -3.74 7.96
CA THR A 191 10.22 -3.61 7.40
C THR A 191 10.11 -3.38 5.90
N PHE A 192 10.80 -2.37 5.39
CA PHE A 192 10.75 -2.01 3.98
C PHE A 192 12.15 -1.98 3.37
N LYS A 193 12.22 -2.23 2.07
CA LYS A 193 13.36 -1.92 1.21
C LYS A 193 12.81 -1.14 0.03
N VAL A 194 12.90 0.18 0.10
CA VAL A 194 12.24 1.11 -0.82
C VAL A 194 13.23 1.94 -1.64
N ASN A 195 14.50 1.56 -1.63
CA ASN A 195 15.56 2.26 -2.33
C ASN A 195 15.13 2.64 -3.76
N ARG A 196 15.20 3.93 -4.09
CA ARG A 196 14.73 4.48 -5.37
C ARG A 196 15.54 4.02 -6.56
N THR A 197 16.84 3.83 -6.39
CA THR A 197 17.75 3.42 -7.46
C THR A 197 17.61 1.95 -7.83
N LYS A 198 17.06 1.13 -6.93
CA LYS A 198 16.83 -0.29 -7.18
C LYS A 198 15.48 -0.50 -7.88
N LYS A 199 15.46 -1.37 -8.87
CA LYS A 199 14.22 -1.78 -9.55
C LYS A 199 13.25 -2.55 -8.63
N GLN A 200 13.74 -3.09 -7.52
CA GLN A 200 12.95 -3.90 -6.59
C GLN A 200 12.51 -3.09 -5.37
N ILE A 201 11.32 -3.39 -4.90
CA ILE A 201 10.76 -2.93 -3.63
C ILE A 201 10.31 -4.14 -2.82
N CYS A 202 10.51 -4.09 -1.50
CA CYS A 202 10.05 -5.13 -0.58
C CYS A 202 9.34 -4.48 0.60
N ALA A 203 8.23 -5.09 1.03
CA ALA A 203 7.52 -4.75 2.25
C ALA A 203 7.25 -6.03 3.04
N ILE A 204 7.60 -6.04 4.32
CA ILE A 204 7.38 -7.15 5.24
C ILE A 204 6.54 -6.64 6.41
N ILE A 205 5.54 -7.43 6.78
CA ILE A 205 4.70 -7.19 7.96
C ILE A 205 4.68 -8.48 8.76
N ASP A 206 5.26 -8.45 9.95
CA ASP A 206 5.18 -9.54 10.90
C ASP A 206 4.18 -9.19 11.99
N TYR A 207 3.19 -10.05 12.22
CA TYR A 207 2.33 -9.96 13.38
C TYR A 207 2.93 -10.79 14.51
N VAL A 208 3.20 -10.14 15.63
CA VAL A 208 3.94 -10.68 16.77
C VAL A 208 3.11 -10.52 18.05
N THR A 209 3.00 -11.62 18.83
CA THR A 209 2.62 -11.62 20.23
C THR A 209 3.87 -11.99 21.04
N ASP A 210 3.92 -13.12 21.70
CA ASP A 210 5.16 -13.66 22.30
C ASP A 210 6.14 -14.16 21.24
N LYS A 211 5.60 -14.56 20.08
CA LYS A 211 6.33 -15.02 18.89
C LYS A 211 5.62 -14.57 17.61
N ILE A 212 6.30 -14.70 16.50
CA ILE A 212 5.70 -14.40 15.18
C ILE A 212 4.52 -15.36 14.93
N GLN A 213 3.32 -14.77 14.77
CA GLN A 213 2.09 -15.49 14.47
C GLN A 213 1.84 -15.59 12.97
N LEU A 214 2.10 -14.47 12.26
CA LEU A 214 1.90 -14.36 10.83
C LEU A 214 3.03 -13.50 10.24
N LYS A 215 3.63 -13.97 9.16
CA LYS A 215 4.56 -13.18 8.35
C LYS A 215 3.96 -12.95 6.97
N THR A 216 3.86 -11.69 6.59
CA THR A 216 3.45 -11.27 5.26
C THR A 216 4.62 -10.57 4.60
N SER A 217 4.96 -10.94 3.37
CA SER A 217 5.97 -10.23 2.60
C SER A 217 5.50 -10.01 1.18
N PHE A 218 5.77 -8.84 0.66
CA PHE A 218 5.62 -8.49 -0.76
C PHE A 218 6.99 -8.15 -1.32
N THR A 219 7.30 -8.69 -2.50
CA THR A 219 8.48 -8.30 -3.28
C THR A 219 8.05 -8.11 -4.72
N GLY A 220 8.40 -6.99 -5.31
CA GLY A 220 8.02 -6.66 -6.68
C GLY A 220 9.05 -5.81 -7.41
N GLU A 221 8.91 -5.75 -8.73
CA GLU A 221 9.76 -4.96 -9.63
C GLU A 221 9.02 -3.71 -10.09
N LYS A 222 9.69 -2.57 -10.01
CA LYS A 222 9.19 -1.26 -10.41
C LYS A 222 9.38 -1.05 -11.91
N THR A 223 8.33 -0.63 -12.58
CA THR A 223 8.35 -0.18 -13.99
C THR A 223 7.57 1.12 -14.10
N VAL A 224 7.78 1.88 -15.18
CA VAL A 224 7.00 3.11 -15.43
C VAL A 224 5.52 2.75 -15.57
N LEU A 225 4.66 3.43 -14.82
CA LEU A 225 3.22 3.30 -14.95
C LEU A 225 2.72 4.19 -16.09
N ASN A 226 2.28 3.57 -17.16
CA ASN A 226 1.57 4.21 -18.25
C ASN A 226 0.40 3.32 -18.72
N GLN A 227 -0.37 3.76 -19.71
CA GLN A 227 -1.53 3.01 -20.19
C GLN A 227 -1.14 1.60 -20.70
N ARG A 228 0.00 1.49 -21.41
CA ARG A 228 0.48 0.22 -21.97
C ARG A 228 0.96 -0.75 -20.88
N SER A 229 1.83 -0.30 -19.95
CA SER A 229 2.33 -1.16 -18.86
C SER A 229 1.20 -1.63 -17.97
N CYS A 230 0.24 -0.75 -17.66
CA CYS A 230 -0.95 -1.11 -16.89
C CYS A 230 -1.85 -2.11 -17.64
N ALA A 231 -2.06 -1.95 -18.95
CA ALA A 231 -2.81 -2.91 -19.77
C ALA A 231 -2.16 -4.30 -19.74
N ILE A 232 -0.85 -4.38 -19.87
CA ILE A 232 -0.12 -5.65 -19.82
C ILE A 232 -0.27 -6.32 -18.43
N ALA A 233 -0.10 -5.56 -17.35
CA ALA A 233 -0.28 -6.09 -15.99
C ALA A 233 -1.71 -6.55 -15.73
N TRP A 234 -2.71 -5.77 -16.19
CA TRP A 234 -4.11 -6.15 -16.11
C TRP A 234 -4.42 -7.42 -16.91
N LEU A 235 -3.92 -7.57 -18.14
CA LEU A 235 -4.10 -8.78 -18.95
C LEU A 235 -3.48 -10.03 -18.29
N LYS A 236 -2.34 -9.88 -17.61
CA LYS A 236 -1.74 -10.97 -16.82
C LYS A 236 -2.59 -11.33 -15.60
N LEU A 237 -3.28 -10.35 -14.99
CA LEU A 237 -3.99 -10.49 -13.72
C LEU A 237 -5.40 -9.82 -13.77
N PRO A 238 -6.28 -10.19 -14.73
CA PRO A 238 -7.51 -9.45 -15.02
C PRO A 238 -8.52 -9.42 -13.86
N LEU A 239 -8.49 -10.44 -13.00
CA LEU A 239 -9.37 -10.55 -11.84
C LEU A 239 -8.60 -10.54 -10.52
N MET A 240 -7.51 -9.77 -10.44
CA MET A 240 -6.60 -9.78 -9.30
C MET A 240 -7.34 -9.56 -7.97
N SER A 241 -8.11 -8.48 -7.86
CA SER A 241 -8.82 -8.12 -6.64
C SER A 241 -9.88 -9.16 -6.24
N PHE A 242 -10.59 -9.72 -7.21
CA PHE A 242 -11.55 -10.81 -6.96
C PHE A 242 -10.85 -12.09 -6.49
N LYS A 243 -9.72 -12.45 -7.11
CA LYS A 243 -8.93 -13.62 -6.71
C LYS A 243 -8.37 -13.48 -5.30
N ILE A 244 -7.99 -12.28 -4.90
CA ILE A 244 -7.49 -12.01 -3.54
C ILE A 244 -8.60 -12.28 -2.52
N ILE A 245 -9.78 -11.69 -2.71
CA ILE A 245 -10.89 -11.86 -1.75
C ILE A 245 -11.40 -13.31 -1.74
N ALA A 246 -11.52 -13.94 -2.90
CA ALA A 246 -11.89 -15.35 -2.99
C ALA A 246 -10.92 -16.27 -2.24
N LYS A 247 -9.62 -16.02 -2.36
CA LYS A 247 -8.58 -16.76 -1.61
C LYS A 247 -8.67 -16.52 -0.11
N ILE A 248 -8.99 -15.30 0.34
CA ILE A 248 -9.16 -15.00 1.76
C ILE A 248 -10.32 -15.79 2.34
N HIS A 249 -11.49 -15.78 1.69
CA HIS A 249 -12.66 -16.53 2.14
C HIS A 249 -12.43 -18.04 2.08
N TRP A 250 -11.81 -18.54 1.01
CA TRP A 250 -11.44 -19.95 0.89
C TRP A 250 -10.49 -20.37 2.01
N ASN A 251 -9.45 -19.58 2.31
CA ASN A 251 -8.55 -19.87 3.40
C ASN A 251 -9.25 -19.81 4.77
N ALA A 252 -10.16 -18.86 4.97
CA ALA A 252 -10.95 -18.78 6.19
C ALA A 252 -11.80 -20.05 6.37
N LEU A 253 -12.44 -20.54 5.28
CA LEU A 253 -13.20 -21.78 5.28
C LEU A 253 -12.33 -22.99 5.59
N LEU A 254 -11.14 -23.10 4.97
CA LEU A 254 -10.20 -24.19 5.24
C LEU A 254 -9.70 -24.20 6.69
N ILE A 255 -9.46 -23.03 7.28
CA ILE A 255 -9.01 -22.89 8.67
C ILE A 255 -10.18 -23.25 9.61
N TRP A 256 -11.39 -22.80 9.27
CA TRP A 256 -12.62 -23.17 10.01
C TRP A 256 -12.86 -24.69 9.98
N ALA A 257 -12.77 -25.32 8.81
CA ALA A 257 -12.90 -26.78 8.66
C ALA A 257 -11.85 -27.57 9.49
N LYS A 258 -10.68 -26.95 9.75
CA LYS A 258 -9.66 -27.51 10.63
C LYS A 258 -9.96 -27.32 12.13
N ARG A 259 -11.19 -26.90 12.50
CA ARG A 259 -11.67 -26.66 13.88
C ARG A 259 -10.77 -25.71 14.69
N VAL A 260 -10.23 -24.69 14.05
CA VAL A 260 -9.49 -23.62 14.75
C VAL A 260 -10.53 -22.75 15.47
N PRO A 261 -10.42 -22.54 16.80
CA PRO A 261 -11.40 -21.74 17.53
C PRO A 261 -11.45 -20.31 16.99
N HIS A 262 -12.67 -19.80 16.76
CA HIS A 262 -12.89 -18.41 16.45
C HIS A 262 -12.66 -17.57 17.71
N THR A 263 -11.79 -16.61 17.66
CA THR A 263 -11.75 -15.55 18.64
C THR A 263 -12.85 -14.57 18.26
N LEU A 264 -14.02 -14.70 18.89
CA LEU A 264 -15.03 -13.65 18.82
C LEU A 264 -14.39 -12.39 19.44
N GLY A 265 -13.94 -11.49 18.56
CA GLY A 265 -13.43 -10.21 18.99
C GLY A 265 -14.55 -9.48 19.69
N THR A 266 -14.40 -9.26 20.99
CA THR A 266 -15.20 -8.28 21.70
C THR A 266 -14.92 -6.94 21.02
N ARG A 267 -15.89 -6.48 20.20
CA ARG A 267 -15.94 -5.08 19.79
C ARG A 267 -16.05 -4.27 21.08
N LYS A 268 -14.97 -3.55 21.42
CA LYS A 268 -15.03 -2.46 22.38
C LYS A 268 -15.35 -1.19 21.63
#